data_19d32fa61dfbdaffdc15b0dca0ab1c56
#
_entry.id   19d32fa61dfbdaffdc15b0dca0ab1c56
#
_cell.length_a   1.000
_cell.length_b   1.000
_cell.length_c   1.000
_cell.angle_alpha   90.00
_cell.angle_beta   90.00
_cell.angle_gamma   90.00
#
_symmetry.space_group_name_H-M   'P 1'
#
loop_
_entity.id
_entity.type
_entity.pdbx_description
1 polymer ?
#
loop_
_entity_poly.entity_id
_entity_poly.type
_entity_poly.pdbx_seq_one_letter_code
_entity_poly.pdbx_strand_id
1 'polypeptide(L)'
;MSATTTTSTTTASGDYAGHAGTLHRVDGNEALRGVLASRERPARPHALSTAFTFGWRALLKIKHVPEQLFDVTAFPIMSTLMFTYLFGGALAGSVDAYLQFLLPGILVQTIIMISMYTGMGLNTDITKGMFDRFRSLPIWQPSTIVGALLGDAIRYTIASVLIVLLGVILGYSPDGSILEILAAIALILLFAFCLSWAWTALGLIARSPNAVMNMSMMVLFPLTFISNIFVDPETMPRYLRAFVNIN
;
A
#
# COMPACT_ATOMS: atom_id res chain seq x y z
N MET A 1 -0.30 -33.72 -68.26
CA MET A 1 -1.01 -35.03 -68.08
C MET A 1 -2.17 -34.79 -67.12
N SER A 2 -3.35 -34.87 -67.71
CA SER A 2 -4.66 -34.71 -67.06
C SER A 2 -4.98 -35.81 -66.05
N ALA A 3 -5.67 -35.49 -65.00
CA ALA A 3 -6.61 -36.41 -64.38
C ALA A 3 -7.72 -35.60 -63.67
N THR A 4 -8.78 -35.48 -64.39
CA THR A 4 -10.11 -35.04 -63.96
C THR A 4 -10.74 -36.17 -63.16
N THR A 5 -11.19 -35.95 -61.94
CA THR A 5 -12.05 -36.88 -61.20
C THR A 5 -13.37 -36.18 -60.84
N THR A 6 -14.37 -36.54 -61.61
CA THR A 6 -15.77 -36.26 -61.42
C THR A 6 -16.30 -37.14 -60.30
N THR A 7 -16.93 -36.61 -59.28
CA THR A 7 -17.70 -37.38 -58.31
C THR A 7 -19.14 -36.89 -58.30
N SER A 8 -20.01 -37.80 -58.58
CA SER A 8 -21.43 -37.74 -58.74
C SER A 8 -22.17 -37.34 -57.46
N THR A 9 -23.09 -36.41 -57.63
CA THR A 9 -24.15 -35.99 -56.69
C THR A 9 -25.21 -37.08 -56.58
N THR A 10 -25.37 -37.68 -55.39
CA THR A 10 -26.56 -38.47 -55.07
C THR A 10 -27.51 -37.61 -54.23
N THR A 11 -28.60 -37.21 -54.84
CA THR A 11 -29.75 -36.58 -54.25
C THR A 11 -30.50 -37.63 -53.38
N ALA A 12 -30.48 -37.49 -52.08
CA ALA A 12 -31.43 -38.14 -51.19
C ALA A 12 -32.50 -37.12 -50.79
N SER A 13 -33.63 -37.16 -51.48
CA SER A 13 -34.89 -36.53 -51.09
C SER A 13 -35.43 -37.30 -49.87
N GLY A 14 -35.32 -36.69 -48.68
CA GLY A 14 -35.95 -37.15 -47.45
C GLY A 14 -36.85 -36.08 -46.90
N ASP A 15 -38.12 -36.35 -47.03
CA ASP A 15 -39.31 -35.63 -46.60
C ASP A 15 -39.28 -35.43 -45.07
N TYR A 16 -39.04 -34.19 -44.58
CA TYR A 16 -39.35 -33.80 -43.22
C TYR A 16 -40.25 -32.52 -43.26
N ALA A 17 -41.46 -32.75 -43.76
CA ALA A 17 -42.57 -31.81 -43.52
C ALA A 17 -43.10 -32.06 -42.10
N GLY A 18 -43.00 -31.11 -41.24
CA GLY A 18 -43.78 -31.05 -40.03
C GLY A 18 -42.96 -30.74 -38.77
N HIS A 19 -42.67 -29.51 -38.57
CA HIS A 19 -42.70 -28.71 -37.34
C HIS A 19 -41.96 -27.40 -37.59
N ALA A 20 -42.46 -26.58 -38.48
CA ALA A 20 -42.11 -25.16 -38.51
C ALA A 20 -42.75 -24.49 -37.28
N GLY A 21 -42.21 -24.76 -36.11
CA GLY A 21 -42.37 -23.85 -34.98
C GLY A 21 -41.82 -22.50 -35.41
N THR A 22 -42.69 -21.50 -35.45
CA THR A 22 -42.36 -20.11 -35.64
C THR A 22 -41.28 -19.71 -34.64
N LEU A 23 -40.00 -19.92 -35.02
CA LEU A 23 -38.90 -19.25 -34.37
C LEU A 23 -39.13 -17.76 -34.63
N HIS A 24 -39.78 -17.12 -33.67
CA HIS A 24 -39.83 -15.68 -33.56
C HIS A 24 -38.39 -15.20 -33.64
N ARG A 25 -37.98 -14.77 -34.83
CA ARG A 25 -36.71 -14.09 -35.02
C ARG A 25 -36.80 -12.81 -34.22
N VAL A 26 -36.51 -12.89 -32.94
CA VAL A 26 -36.33 -11.72 -32.10
C VAL A 26 -35.23 -10.95 -32.79
N ASP A 27 -35.59 -9.85 -33.42
CA ASP A 27 -34.64 -8.97 -34.07
C ASP A 27 -33.56 -8.65 -33.00
N GLY A 28 -32.35 -9.14 -33.23
CA GLY A 28 -31.25 -8.95 -32.28
C GLY A 28 -31.02 -7.46 -31.93
N ASN A 29 -31.52 -6.58 -32.82
CA ASN A 29 -31.53 -5.14 -32.60
C ASN A 29 -32.61 -4.70 -31.57
N GLU A 30 -33.73 -5.36 -31.44
CA GLU A 30 -34.75 -5.03 -30.41
C GLU A 30 -34.30 -5.56 -29.04
N ALA A 31 -33.77 -6.75 -28.96
CA ALA A 31 -33.17 -7.28 -27.74
C ALA A 31 -32.00 -6.41 -27.28
N LEU A 32 -31.10 -6.01 -28.17
CA LEU A 32 -30.02 -5.05 -27.90
C LEU A 32 -30.54 -3.68 -27.48
N ARG A 33 -31.53 -3.14 -28.12
CA ARG A 33 -32.19 -1.87 -27.74
C ARG A 33 -32.85 -1.99 -26.38
N GLY A 34 -33.53 -3.10 -26.08
CA GLY A 34 -34.10 -3.38 -24.76
C GLY A 34 -33.03 -3.43 -23.67
N VAL A 35 -31.94 -4.12 -23.89
CA VAL A 35 -30.78 -4.19 -22.96
C VAL A 35 -30.10 -2.83 -22.83
N LEU A 36 -29.99 -2.05 -23.90
CA LEU A 36 -29.40 -0.70 -23.85
C LEU A 36 -30.34 0.34 -23.23
N ALA A 37 -31.67 0.18 -23.40
CA ALA A 37 -32.68 1.07 -22.81
C ALA A 37 -32.94 0.76 -21.33
N SER A 38 -32.82 -0.51 -20.91
CA SER A 38 -32.92 -0.92 -19.51
C SER A 38 -31.64 -0.64 -18.69
N ARG A 39 -30.69 0.08 -19.27
CA ARG A 39 -29.49 0.53 -18.57
C ARG A 39 -29.84 1.66 -17.61
N GLU A 40 -30.58 1.35 -16.57
CA GLU A 40 -30.57 2.14 -15.35
C GLU A 40 -29.09 2.20 -14.93
N ARG A 41 -28.50 3.40 -15.05
CA ARG A 41 -27.14 3.60 -14.57
C ARG A 41 -27.16 3.23 -13.10
N PRO A 42 -26.41 2.20 -12.67
CA PRO A 42 -26.36 1.84 -11.27
C PRO A 42 -26.05 3.10 -10.47
N ALA A 43 -26.78 3.30 -9.38
CA ALA A 43 -26.60 4.45 -8.50
C ALA A 43 -25.11 4.56 -8.16
N ARG A 44 -24.57 5.78 -8.26
CA ARG A 44 -23.15 6.00 -7.96
C ARG A 44 -22.88 5.53 -6.53
N PRO A 45 -21.94 4.60 -6.30
CA PRO A 45 -21.65 4.12 -4.97
C PRO A 45 -21.18 5.29 -4.10
N HIS A 46 -21.56 5.29 -2.82
CA HIS A 46 -21.12 6.30 -1.86
C HIS A 46 -19.58 6.38 -1.81
N ALA A 47 -19.03 7.59 -1.74
CA ALA A 47 -17.59 7.83 -1.72
C ALA A 47 -16.89 7.03 -0.59
N LEU A 48 -17.51 6.96 0.59
CA LEU A 48 -16.99 6.18 1.74
C LEU A 48 -16.97 4.68 1.47
N SER A 49 -18.03 4.12 0.88
CA SER A 49 -18.08 2.69 0.52
C SER A 49 -17.00 2.34 -0.50
N THR A 50 -16.78 3.21 -1.47
CA THR A 50 -15.76 3.04 -2.50
C THR A 50 -14.35 3.12 -1.87
N ALA A 51 -14.10 4.12 -1.02
CA ALA A 51 -12.83 4.27 -0.32
C ALA A 51 -12.52 3.05 0.57
N PHE A 52 -13.53 2.54 1.29
CA PHE A 52 -13.38 1.33 2.11
C PHE A 52 -13.06 0.08 1.27
N THR A 53 -13.71 -0.08 0.13
CA THR A 53 -13.43 -1.19 -0.80
C THR A 53 -11.99 -1.14 -1.33
N PHE A 54 -11.50 0.06 -1.67
CA PHE A 54 -10.09 0.22 -2.07
C PHE A 54 -9.12 0.02 -0.90
N GLY A 55 -9.48 0.44 0.31
CA GLY A 55 -8.71 0.15 1.54
C GLY A 55 -8.60 -1.34 1.81
N TRP A 56 -9.72 -2.07 1.70
CA TRP A 56 -9.74 -3.53 1.83
C TRP A 56 -8.86 -4.21 0.77
N ARG A 57 -8.94 -3.74 -0.47
CA ARG A 57 -8.05 -4.21 -1.54
C ARG A 57 -6.57 -3.95 -1.23
N ALA A 58 -6.24 -2.79 -0.67
CA ALA A 58 -4.87 -2.47 -0.26
C ALA A 58 -4.38 -3.42 0.83
N LEU A 59 -5.22 -3.77 1.81
CA LEU A 59 -4.92 -4.78 2.83
C LEU A 59 -4.67 -6.17 2.25
N LEU A 60 -5.52 -6.61 1.32
CA LEU A 60 -5.33 -7.89 0.65
C LEU A 60 -4.03 -7.92 -0.15
N LYS A 61 -3.63 -6.79 -0.74
CA LYS A 61 -2.35 -6.65 -1.45
C LYS A 61 -1.17 -6.88 -0.51
N ILE A 62 -1.22 -6.36 0.72
CA ILE A 62 -0.17 -6.59 1.73
C ILE A 62 0.00 -8.08 2.02
N LYS A 63 -1.10 -8.81 2.18
CA LYS A 63 -1.07 -10.27 2.44
C LYS A 63 -0.39 -11.06 1.30
N HIS A 64 -0.48 -10.58 0.06
CA HIS A 64 0.03 -11.28 -1.12
C HIS A 64 1.40 -10.80 -1.60
N VAL A 65 1.99 -9.78 -0.92
CA VAL A 65 3.34 -9.28 -1.22
C VAL A 65 4.24 -9.55 -0.01
N PRO A 66 4.90 -10.73 0.04
CA PRO A 66 5.68 -11.14 1.20
C PRO A 66 6.85 -10.21 1.52
N GLU A 67 7.42 -9.54 0.52
CA GLU A 67 8.50 -8.56 0.71
C GLU A 67 8.06 -7.39 1.61
N GLN A 68 6.86 -6.86 1.38
CA GLN A 68 6.34 -5.76 2.21
C GLN A 68 6.02 -6.20 3.64
N LEU A 69 5.57 -7.45 3.83
CA LEU A 69 5.38 -8.02 5.17
C LEU A 69 6.71 -8.21 5.90
N PHE A 70 7.74 -8.64 5.18
CA PHE A 70 9.09 -8.78 5.73
C PHE A 70 9.62 -7.43 6.20
N ASP A 71 9.54 -6.40 5.38
CA ASP A 71 10.02 -5.05 5.71
C ASP A 71 9.27 -4.45 6.91
N VAL A 72 7.96 -4.66 6.99
CA VAL A 72 7.12 -4.14 8.08
C VAL A 72 7.36 -4.88 9.40
N THR A 73 7.79 -6.14 9.35
CA THR A 73 7.87 -7.02 10.53
C THR A 73 9.32 -7.37 10.87
N ALA A 74 10.04 -8.00 9.95
CA ALA A 74 11.34 -8.57 10.23
C ALA A 74 12.43 -7.48 10.34
N PHE A 75 12.40 -6.47 9.48
CA PHE A 75 13.39 -5.40 9.51
C PHE A 75 13.41 -4.62 10.82
N PRO A 76 12.27 -4.12 11.36
CA PRO A 76 12.25 -3.45 12.66
C PRO A 76 12.65 -4.35 13.82
N ILE A 77 12.25 -5.62 13.80
CA ILE A 77 12.64 -6.59 14.83
C ILE A 77 14.15 -6.79 14.82
N MET A 78 14.73 -7.08 13.66
CA MET A 78 16.17 -7.26 13.50
C MET A 78 16.94 -5.99 13.88
N SER A 79 16.47 -4.82 13.46
CA SER A 79 17.09 -3.53 13.82
C SER A 79 17.08 -3.31 15.32
N THR A 80 15.91 -3.48 15.97
CA THR A 80 15.79 -3.33 17.42
C THR A 80 16.73 -4.26 18.15
N LEU A 81 16.73 -5.56 17.82
CA LEU A 81 17.62 -6.53 18.45
C LEU A 81 19.09 -6.22 18.21
N MET A 82 19.46 -5.95 16.96
CA MET A 82 20.84 -5.67 16.59
C MET A 82 21.38 -4.43 17.31
N PHE A 83 20.64 -3.32 17.25
CA PHE A 83 21.10 -2.08 17.88
C PHE A 83 21.11 -2.19 19.41
N THR A 84 20.08 -2.79 20.01
CA THR A 84 19.96 -2.95 21.46
C THR A 84 21.11 -3.80 22.03
N TYR A 85 21.36 -4.97 21.43
CA TYR A 85 22.39 -5.88 21.98
C TYR A 85 23.82 -5.53 21.53
N LEU A 86 23.98 -4.97 20.33
CA LEU A 86 25.31 -4.62 19.83
C LEU A 86 25.84 -3.31 20.43
N PHE A 87 24.95 -2.30 20.56
CA PHE A 87 25.36 -0.96 20.98
C PHE A 87 24.93 -0.60 22.40
N GLY A 88 23.96 -1.32 23.01
CA GLY A 88 23.40 -0.99 24.32
C GLY A 88 24.43 -0.85 25.41
N GLY A 89 25.36 -1.78 25.50
CA GLY A 89 26.45 -1.71 26.49
C GLY A 89 27.45 -0.59 26.21
N ALA A 90 27.72 -0.29 24.94
CA ALA A 90 28.74 0.70 24.55
C ALA A 90 28.20 2.14 24.62
N LEU A 91 26.94 2.39 24.30
CA LEU A 91 26.38 3.74 24.20
C LEU A 91 25.66 4.21 25.48
N ALA A 92 24.98 3.31 26.18
CA ALA A 92 24.18 3.67 27.35
C ALA A 92 24.60 2.95 28.65
N GLY A 93 25.71 2.21 28.62
CA GLY A 93 26.20 1.47 29.76
C GLY A 93 25.41 0.21 30.13
N SER A 94 24.17 0.08 29.65
CA SER A 94 23.36 -1.13 29.79
C SER A 94 22.42 -1.32 28.60
N VAL A 95 22.06 -2.57 28.34
CA VAL A 95 21.10 -2.95 27.27
C VAL A 95 19.73 -2.36 27.55
N ASP A 96 19.28 -2.41 28.80
CA ASP A 96 17.95 -1.93 29.20
C ASP A 96 17.81 -0.40 29.03
N ALA A 97 18.82 0.37 29.47
CA ALA A 97 18.80 1.82 29.34
C ALA A 97 18.78 2.25 27.85
N TYR A 98 19.54 1.54 27.03
CA TYR A 98 19.57 1.83 25.60
C TYR A 98 18.26 1.47 24.90
N LEU A 99 17.61 0.37 25.31
CA LEU A 99 16.30 -0.04 24.75
C LEU A 99 15.25 1.03 25.01
N GLN A 100 15.21 1.64 26.21
CA GLN A 100 14.27 2.70 26.55
C GLN A 100 14.44 3.93 25.64
N PHE A 101 15.65 4.26 25.30
CA PHE A 101 15.98 5.37 24.40
C PHE A 101 15.70 5.03 22.92
N LEU A 102 16.12 3.83 22.49
CA LEU A 102 16.13 3.43 21.08
C LEU A 102 14.73 3.12 20.53
N LEU A 103 13.86 2.46 21.33
CA LEU A 103 12.59 1.91 20.83
C LEU A 103 11.66 2.97 20.23
N PRO A 104 11.42 4.14 20.85
CA PRO A 104 10.62 5.20 20.25
C PRO A 104 11.21 5.67 18.91
N GLY A 105 12.51 5.77 18.83
CA GLY A 105 13.22 6.15 17.60
C GLY A 105 13.03 5.16 16.46
N ILE A 106 13.21 3.86 16.74
CA ILE A 106 12.99 2.79 15.73
C ILE A 106 11.52 2.76 15.29
N LEU A 107 10.58 3.00 16.20
CA LEU A 107 9.16 3.06 15.85
C LEU A 107 8.89 4.18 14.84
N VAL A 108 9.37 5.39 15.10
CA VAL A 108 9.22 6.53 14.17
C VAL A 108 9.92 6.23 12.85
N GLN A 109 11.16 5.77 12.88
CA GLN A 109 11.94 5.44 11.68
C GLN A 109 11.23 4.40 10.81
N THR A 110 10.72 3.34 11.42
CA THR A 110 10.02 2.27 10.70
C THR A 110 8.80 2.80 9.98
N ILE A 111 8.00 3.62 10.66
CA ILE A 111 6.78 4.19 10.06
C ILE A 111 7.11 5.14 8.92
N ILE A 112 8.15 5.96 9.08
CA ILE A 112 8.65 6.84 8.00
C ILE A 112 9.09 6.01 6.79
N MET A 113 9.85 4.93 7.01
CA MET A 113 10.29 4.05 5.93
C MET A 113 9.12 3.35 5.23
N ILE A 114 8.15 2.87 5.99
CA ILE A 114 6.95 2.24 5.42
C ILE A 114 6.12 3.25 4.62
N SER A 115 6.08 4.52 5.02
CA SER A 115 5.27 5.55 4.34
C SER A 115 5.67 5.78 2.89
N MET A 116 6.92 5.54 2.50
CA MET A 116 7.35 5.71 1.11
C MET A 116 6.70 4.69 0.14
N TYR A 117 6.27 3.53 0.66
CA TYR A 117 5.57 2.52 -0.15
C TYR A 117 4.24 3.03 -0.70
N THR A 118 3.63 4.05 -0.08
CA THR A 118 2.43 4.72 -0.60
C THR A 118 2.69 5.33 -1.98
N GLY A 119 3.75 6.13 -2.10
CA GLY A 119 4.15 6.73 -3.38
C GLY A 119 4.57 5.70 -4.43
N MET A 120 5.35 4.68 -4.01
CA MET A 120 5.76 3.59 -4.88
C MET A 120 4.55 2.76 -5.37
N GLY A 121 3.59 2.49 -4.50
CA GLY A 121 2.37 1.76 -4.84
C GLY A 121 1.52 2.51 -5.86
N LEU A 122 1.34 3.82 -5.65
CA LEU A 122 0.62 4.68 -6.59
C LEU A 122 1.30 4.72 -7.96
N ASN A 123 2.61 4.94 -8.01
CA ASN A 123 3.37 4.93 -9.26
C ASN A 123 3.28 3.57 -9.96
N THR A 124 3.29 2.47 -9.22
CA THR A 124 3.09 1.12 -9.76
C THR A 124 1.70 0.96 -10.39
N ASP A 125 0.66 1.47 -9.76
CA ASP A 125 -0.70 1.42 -10.29
C ASP A 125 -0.85 2.29 -11.56
N ILE A 126 -0.14 3.42 -11.63
CA ILE A 126 -0.08 4.28 -12.82
C ILE A 126 0.66 3.57 -13.96
N THR A 127 1.85 3.06 -13.72
CA THR A 127 2.69 2.40 -14.75
C THR A 127 2.07 1.12 -15.30
N LYS A 128 1.26 0.43 -14.50
CA LYS A 128 0.46 -0.74 -14.94
C LYS A 128 -0.84 -0.37 -15.65
N GLY A 129 -1.13 0.92 -15.88
CA GLY A 129 -2.34 1.39 -16.54
C GLY A 129 -3.63 1.14 -15.73
N MET A 130 -3.51 0.81 -14.45
CA MET A 130 -4.68 0.59 -13.58
C MET A 130 -5.42 1.90 -13.32
N PHE A 131 -4.69 3.01 -13.26
CA PHE A 131 -5.25 4.33 -13.04
C PHE A 131 -6.19 4.76 -14.18
N ASP A 132 -5.87 4.45 -15.43
CA ASP A 132 -6.71 4.76 -16.59
C ASP A 132 -8.01 3.95 -16.58
N ARG A 133 -7.94 2.70 -16.12
CA ARG A 133 -9.14 1.87 -15.92
C ARG A 133 -10.06 2.44 -14.84
N PHE A 134 -9.52 2.98 -13.75
CA PHE A 134 -10.33 3.60 -12.69
C PHE A 134 -10.95 4.91 -13.15
N ARG A 135 -10.28 5.67 -14.02
CA ARG A 135 -10.83 6.91 -14.60
C ARG A 135 -12.06 6.66 -15.48
N SER A 136 -12.16 5.49 -16.11
CA SER A 136 -13.31 5.12 -16.93
C SER A 136 -14.54 4.67 -16.11
N LEU A 137 -14.37 4.39 -14.82
CA LEU A 137 -15.45 3.98 -13.94
C LEU A 137 -16.20 5.21 -13.38
N PRO A 138 -17.53 5.12 -13.18
CA PRO A 138 -18.34 6.18 -12.58
C PRO A 138 -18.18 6.24 -11.06
N ILE A 139 -16.93 6.30 -10.57
CA ILE A 139 -16.59 6.36 -9.15
C ILE A 139 -16.01 7.74 -8.80
N TRP A 140 -15.98 8.06 -7.51
CA TRP A 140 -15.29 9.23 -7.01
C TRP A 140 -13.78 9.04 -7.21
N GLN A 141 -13.18 9.84 -8.08
CA GLN A 141 -11.77 9.70 -8.52
C GLN A 141 -10.75 9.64 -7.36
N PRO A 142 -10.85 10.50 -6.31
CA PRO A 142 -9.93 10.45 -5.19
C PRO A 142 -10.03 9.18 -4.33
N SER A 143 -11.07 8.36 -4.48
CA SER A 143 -11.29 7.16 -3.67
C SER A 143 -10.15 6.15 -3.76
N THR A 144 -9.44 6.10 -4.88
CA THR A 144 -8.28 5.22 -5.06
C THR A 144 -7.11 5.63 -4.18
N ILE A 145 -6.84 6.94 -4.10
CA ILE A 145 -5.75 7.50 -3.26
C ILE A 145 -6.15 7.39 -1.79
N VAL A 146 -7.37 7.82 -1.44
CA VAL A 146 -7.89 7.73 -0.07
C VAL A 146 -7.92 6.27 0.42
N GLY A 147 -8.33 5.35 -0.44
CA GLY A 147 -8.31 3.92 -0.12
C GLY A 147 -6.90 3.36 0.11
N ALA A 148 -5.91 3.79 -0.66
CA ALA A 148 -4.51 3.43 -0.45
C ALA A 148 -4.00 3.97 0.90
N LEU A 149 -4.26 5.24 1.21
CA LEU A 149 -3.89 5.86 2.48
C LEU A 149 -4.54 5.20 3.70
N LEU A 150 -5.81 4.77 3.59
CA LEU A 150 -6.48 3.98 4.63
C LEU A 150 -5.81 2.62 4.83
N GLY A 151 -5.45 1.93 3.74
CA GLY A 151 -4.69 0.69 3.81
C GLY A 151 -3.33 0.87 4.49
N ASP A 152 -2.65 1.98 4.20
CA ASP A 152 -1.38 2.33 4.80
C ASP A 152 -1.52 2.68 6.29
N ALA A 153 -2.58 3.39 6.70
CA ALA A 153 -2.86 3.67 8.12
C ALA A 153 -2.98 2.38 8.94
N ILE A 154 -3.64 1.36 8.40
CA ILE A 154 -3.73 0.05 9.05
C ILE A 154 -2.34 -0.61 9.12
N ARG A 155 -1.54 -0.52 8.06
CA ARG A 155 -0.16 -1.03 8.04
C ARG A 155 0.70 -0.38 9.10
N TYR A 156 0.63 0.95 9.23
CA TYR A 156 1.35 1.70 10.26
C TYR A 156 0.92 1.29 11.67
N THR A 157 -0.38 1.10 11.88
CA THR A 157 -0.92 0.62 13.16
C THR A 157 -0.38 -0.75 13.52
N ILE A 158 -0.38 -1.70 12.58
CA ILE A 158 0.17 -3.04 12.78
C ILE A 158 1.66 -2.96 13.12
N ALA A 159 2.44 -2.19 12.36
CA ALA A 159 3.87 -2.01 12.61
C ALA A 159 4.13 -1.40 14.00
N SER A 160 3.37 -0.37 14.38
CA SER A 160 3.50 0.27 15.70
C SER A 160 3.22 -0.70 16.83
N VAL A 161 2.13 -1.45 16.74
CA VAL A 161 1.74 -2.45 17.76
C VAL A 161 2.80 -3.54 17.88
N LEU A 162 3.34 -4.03 16.75
CA LEU A 162 4.38 -5.06 16.76
C LEU A 162 5.67 -4.57 17.42
N ILE A 163 6.10 -3.34 17.12
CA ILE A 163 7.33 -2.77 17.70
C ILE A 163 7.16 -2.53 19.20
N VAL A 164 6.03 -1.96 19.61
CA VAL A 164 5.75 -1.75 21.05
C VAL A 164 5.66 -3.08 21.78
N LEU A 165 4.99 -4.07 21.21
CA LEU A 165 4.90 -5.42 21.79
C LEU A 165 6.27 -6.06 21.94
N LEU A 166 7.10 -5.98 20.90
CA LEU A 166 8.49 -6.44 20.93
C LEU A 166 9.27 -5.75 22.05
N GLY A 167 9.14 -4.42 22.16
CA GLY A 167 9.79 -3.64 23.19
C GLY A 167 9.39 -4.13 24.60
N VAL A 168 8.10 -4.32 24.85
CA VAL A 168 7.60 -4.84 26.14
C VAL A 168 8.18 -6.24 26.44
N ILE A 169 8.26 -7.11 25.43
CA ILE A 169 8.87 -8.45 25.59
C ILE A 169 10.36 -8.34 25.93
N LEU A 170 11.07 -7.33 25.41
CA LEU A 170 12.49 -7.10 25.67
C LEU A 170 12.78 -6.35 26.99
N GLY A 171 11.74 -5.93 27.72
CA GLY A 171 11.87 -5.20 28.98
C GLY A 171 11.65 -3.68 28.86
N TYR A 172 11.13 -3.20 27.72
CA TYR A 172 10.72 -1.80 27.60
C TYR A 172 9.57 -1.52 28.58
N SER A 173 9.77 -0.60 29.49
CA SER A 173 8.77 -0.12 30.42
C SER A 173 8.46 1.34 30.11
N PRO A 174 7.35 1.63 29.40
CA PRO A 174 6.99 3.01 29.14
C PRO A 174 6.59 3.69 30.46
N ASP A 175 7.20 4.84 30.74
CA ASP A 175 6.92 5.63 31.96
C ASP A 175 5.54 6.31 31.92
N GLY A 176 4.84 6.22 30.79
CA GLY A 176 3.54 6.87 30.57
C GLY A 176 2.34 5.97 30.79
N SER A 177 1.18 6.60 30.96
CA SER A 177 -0.10 5.92 30.97
C SER A 177 -0.44 5.32 29.61
N ILE A 178 -1.34 4.34 29.56
CA ILE A 178 -1.83 3.74 28.29
C ILE A 178 -2.36 4.83 27.36
N LEU A 179 -2.98 5.88 27.91
CA LEU A 179 -3.50 7.00 27.12
C LEU A 179 -2.38 7.79 26.42
N GLU A 180 -1.25 8.00 27.09
CA GLU A 180 -0.09 8.69 26.51
C GLU A 180 0.56 7.87 25.39
N ILE A 181 0.65 6.55 25.55
CA ILE A 181 1.14 5.64 24.51
C ILE A 181 0.21 5.69 23.30
N LEU A 182 -1.12 5.64 23.51
CA LEU A 182 -2.08 5.74 22.42
C LEU A 182 -2.02 7.11 21.73
N ALA A 183 -1.83 8.20 22.50
CA ALA A 183 -1.66 9.53 21.93
C ALA A 183 -0.37 9.65 21.11
N ALA A 184 0.73 9.07 21.57
CA ALA A 184 1.99 9.02 20.84
C ALA A 184 1.84 8.24 19.51
N ILE A 185 1.20 7.07 19.56
CA ILE A 185 0.92 6.28 18.36
C ILE A 185 0.02 7.09 17.40
N ALA A 186 -1.04 7.73 17.88
CA ALA A 186 -1.92 8.54 17.06
C ALA A 186 -1.18 9.72 16.40
N LEU A 187 -0.28 10.37 17.13
CA LEU A 187 0.57 11.45 16.60
C LEU A 187 1.49 10.95 15.49
N ILE A 188 2.13 9.80 15.68
CA ILE A 188 3.00 9.19 14.68
C ILE A 188 2.19 8.79 13.43
N LEU A 189 1.00 8.23 13.61
CA LEU A 189 0.10 7.89 12.50
C LEU A 189 -0.33 9.13 11.71
N LEU A 190 -0.65 10.22 12.40
CA LEU A 190 -0.97 11.50 11.77
C LEU A 190 0.22 12.06 10.98
N PHE A 191 1.41 12.01 11.57
CA PHE A 191 2.65 12.42 10.89
C PHE A 191 2.91 11.57 9.64
N ALA A 192 2.80 10.25 9.75
CA ALA A 192 2.97 9.33 8.63
C ALA A 192 1.94 9.58 7.53
N PHE A 193 0.70 9.87 7.90
CA PHE A 193 -0.35 10.24 6.96
C PHE A 193 -0.01 11.53 6.20
N CYS A 194 0.45 12.57 6.89
CA CYS A 194 0.91 13.80 6.24
C CYS A 194 2.10 13.54 5.31
N LEU A 195 3.06 12.73 5.75
CA LEU A 195 4.24 12.38 4.96
C LEU A 195 3.87 11.55 3.72
N SER A 196 2.88 10.68 3.82
CA SER A 196 2.38 9.88 2.71
C SER A 196 1.87 10.74 1.54
N TRP A 197 1.34 11.93 1.80
CA TRP A 197 0.96 12.87 0.75
C TRP A 197 2.17 13.40 -0.02
N ALA A 198 3.29 13.64 0.65
CA ALA A 198 4.53 14.03 -0.02
C ALA A 198 5.05 12.90 -0.94
N TRP A 199 5.02 11.66 -0.44
CA TRP A 199 5.39 10.50 -1.26
C TRP A 199 4.40 10.23 -2.40
N THR A 200 3.12 10.49 -2.19
CA THR A 200 2.09 10.43 -3.24
C THR A 200 2.39 11.43 -4.36
N ALA A 201 2.74 12.68 -4.02
CA ALA A 201 3.15 13.68 -4.99
C ALA A 201 4.41 13.25 -5.76
N LEU A 202 5.40 12.70 -5.06
CA LEU A 202 6.61 12.15 -5.68
C LEU A 202 6.27 10.98 -6.62
N GLY A 203 5.35 10.11 -6.21
CA GLY A 203 4.86 8.97 -6.99
C GLY A 203 4.17 9.39 -8.30
N LEU A 204 3.54 10.55 -8.33
CA LEU A 204 2.93 11.11 -9.55
C LEU A 204 3.96 11.66 -10.54
N ILE A 205 5.08 12.17 -10.05
CA ILE A 205 6.11 12.84 -10.87
C ILE A 205 7.17 11.84 -11.35
N ALA A 206 7.45 10.81 -10.58
CA ALA A 206 8.50 9.84 -10.85
C ALA A 206 8.17 8.95 -12.05
N ARG A 207 9.20 8.60 -12.84
CA ARG A 207 9.06 7.80 -14.06
C ARG A 207 8.89 6.30 -13.81
N SER A 208 9.26 5.83 -12.63
CA SER A 208 9.18 4.40 -12.28
C SER A 208 9.06 4.21 -10.76
N PRO A 209 8.49 3.08 -10.30
CA PRO A 209 8.42 2.77 -8.86
C PRO A 209 9.78 2.78 -8.16
N ASN A 210 10.82 2.26 -8.83
CA ASN A 210 12.18 2.27 -8.31
C ASN A 210 12.76 3.69 -8.18
N ALA A 211 12.38 4.62 -9.07
CA ALA A 211 12.78 6.01 -8.95
C ALA A 211 12.16 6.67 -7.71
N VAL A 212 10.89 6.38 -7.40
CA VAL A 212 10.25 6.83 -6.15
C VAL A 212 11.04 6.34 -4.94
N MET A 213 11.36 5.04 -4.89
CA MET A 213 12.11 4.45 -3.80
C MET A 213 13.48 5.09 -3.63
N ASN A 214 14.25 5.22 -4.70
CA ASN A 214 15.59 5.80 -4.67
C ASN A 214 15.58 7.27 -4.23
N MET A 215 14.64 8.08 -4.74
CA MET A 215 14.49 9.48 -4.35
C MET A 215 14.06 9.60 -2.88
N SER A 216 13.15 8.75 -2.43
CA SER A 216 12.72 8.73 -1.03
C SER A 216 13.88 8.37 -0.11
N MET A 217 14.65 7.33 -0.44
CA MET A 217 15.83 6.92 0.32
C MET A 217 16.91 8.01 0.35
N MET A 218 17.12 8.72 -0.76
CA MET A 218 18.08 9.84 -0.82
C MET A 218 17.75 10.96 0.16
N VAL A 219 16.46 11.15 0.47
CA VAL A 219 16.00 12.13 1.47
C VAL A 219 15.97 11.54 2.87
N LEU A 220 15.39 10.34 3.02
CA LEU A 220 15.17 9.74 4.33
C LEU A 220 16.47 9.27 5.00
N PHE A 221 17.42 8.75 4.23
CA PHE A 221 18.66 8.22 4.77
C PHE A 221 19.47 9.31 5.53
N PRO A 222 19.78 10.47 4.95
CA PRO A 222 20.45 11.54 5.69
C PRO A 222 19.63 12.03 6.90
N LEU A 223 18.30 12.20 6.75
CA LEU A 223 17.44 12.66 7.83
C LEU A 223 17.45 11.70 9.03
N THR A 224 17.44 10.40 8.75
CA THR A 224 17.50 9.37 9.79
C THR A 224 18.82 9.38 10.55
N PHE A 225 19.94 9.53 9.85
CA PHE A 225 21.27 9.55 10.48
C PHE A 225 21.58 10.88 11.18
N ILE A 226 20.96 11.98 10.77
CA ILE A 226 21.09 13.29 11.42
C ILE A 226 19.98 13.50 12.47
N SER A 227 19.30 12.45 12.91
CA SER A 227 18.32 12.47 13.98
C SER A 227 18.88 11.90 15.27
N ASN A 228 18.17 12.07 16.37
CA ASN A 228 18.54 11.49 17.67
C ASN A 228 18.06 10.04 17.87
N ILE A 229 17.76 9.32 16.80
CA ILE A 229 17.24 7.95 16.90
C ILE A 229 18.28 7.00 17.51
N PHE A 230 19.52 7.12 17.09
CA PHE A 230 20.60 6.19 17.45
C PHE A 230 21.58 6.71 18.49
N VAL A 231 21.74 8.03 18.57
CA VAL A 231 22.79 8.68 19.38
C VAL A 231 22.19 9.85 20.13
N ASP A 232 22.53 9.95 21.41
CA ASP A 232 22.08 11.05 22.25
C ASP A 232 22.64 12.40 21.74
N PRO A 233 21.79 13.43 21.55
CA PRO A 233 22.19 14.76 21.10
C PRO A 233 23.27 15.42 21.98
N GLU A 234 23.37 15.04 23.26
CA GLU A 234 24.38 15.60 24.16
C GLU A 234 25.81 15.18 23.79
N THR A 235 25.96 14.05 23.12
CA THR A 235 27.25 13.56 22.65
C THR A 235 27.68 14.13 21.30
N MET A 236 26.76 14.90 20.63
CA MET A 236 26.98 15.41 19.29
C MET A 236 27.70 16.77 19.28
N PRO A 237 28.47 17.09 18.22
CA PRO A 237 29.02 18.40 18.00
C PRO A 237 27.93 19.49 17.96
N ARG A 238 28.24 20.68 18.46
CA ARG A 238 27.28 21.79 18.64
C ARG A 238 26.41 22.11 17.41
N TYR A 239 26.99 22.02 16.23
CA TYR A 239 26.26 22.30 14.97
C TYR A 239 25.23 21.21 14.65
N LEU A 240 25.56 19.94 14.83
CA LEU A 240 24.63 18.83 14.64
C LEU A 240 23.52 18.84 15.70
N ARG A 241 23.87 19.12 16.95
CA ARG A 241 22.92 19.26 18.05
C ARG A 241 21.85 20.33 17.77
N ALA A 242 22.24 21.50 17.20
CA ALA A 242 21.30 22.55 16.85
C ALA A 242 20.29 22.08 15.78
N PHE A 243 20.75 21.29 14.79
CA PHE A 243 19.89 20.72 13.76
C PHE A 243 18.96 19.64 14.31
N VAL A 244 19.51 18.72 15.12
CA VAL A 244 18.76 17.61 15.71
C VAL A 244 17.64 18.12 16.64
N ASN A 245 17.86 19.20 17.38
CA ASN A 245 16.85 19.81 18.25
C ASN A 245 15.68 20.44 17.50
N ILE A 246 15.82 20.70 16.20
CA ILE A 246 14.76 21.22 15.33
C ILE A 246 14.06 20.11 14.56
N ASN A 247 14.75 19.02 14.36
CA ASN A 247 14.27 17.87 13.60
C ASN A 247 13.19 17.06 14.35
#